data_95cc336287caee9631302a1790e491e1
#
_entry.id   95cc336287caee9631302a1790e491e1
#
_cell.length_a   1.000
_cell.length_b   1.000
_cell.length_c   1.000
_cell.angle_alpha   90.00
_cell.angle_beta   90.00
_cell.angle_gamma   90.00
#
_symmetry.space_group_name_H-M   'P 1'
#
loop_
_entity.id
_entity.type
_entity.pdbx_description
1 polymer ?
#
loop_
_entity_poly.entity_id
_entity_poly.type
_entity_poly.pdbx_seq_one_letter_code
_entity_poly.pdbx_strand_id
1 'polypeptide(L)'
;MAKEKFDFIQPFKDIPKTLKGFPKNIVHIWKDPVNNSAEIKARKAEIYPYMYLFVGLFLVFAILCAVIPAASTILSIFGVVFGFGVVICVFLLSVMNKAQRKFSDLECPNCKERIAYSPDVNIEVSNKSFYVTKESRAMSGSQSAMVLTVSGKEIVKAKITCKCQKCGTEKTFEQTFTTVECERFQNNVHYTNSATLLAQFEQDVRAEGEEGFEGKSGTTARGVKIKYNRNLKSLVIGYFGNEIQMR
;
A
#
# COMPACT_ATOMS: atom_id res chain seq x y z
N MET A 1 -15.64 2.05 -33.05
CA MET A 1 -14.69 2.42 -31.97
C MET A 1 -13.62 3.28 -32.58
N ALA A 2 -13.70 4.60 -32.43
CA ALA A 2 -12.68 5.53 -32.92
C ALA A 2 -11.43 5.40 -32.00
N LYS A 3 -10.28 5.06 -32.56
CA LYS A 3 -9.00 5.13 -31.88
C LYS A 3 -8.70 6.61 -31.64
N GLU A 4 -8.87 7.08 -30.38
CA GLU A 4 -8.31 8.38 -29.98
C GLU A 4 -6.82 8.34 -30.26
N LYS A 5 -6.39 9.16 -31.19
CA LYS A 5 -4.96 9.41 -31.43
C LYS A 5 -4.40 10.10 -30.21
N PHE A 6 -3.53 9.42 -29.49
CA PHE A 6 -2.79 9.98 -28.36
C PHE A 6 -1.85 11.08 -28.91
N ASP A 7 -2.22 12.33 -28.67
CA ASP A 7 -1.39 13.48 -29.06
C ASP A 7 -0.27 13.68 -28.03
N PHE A 8 0.93 13.27 -28.40
CA PHE A 8 2.13 13.33 -27.55
C PHE A 8 2.55 14.78 -27.19
N ILE A 9 2.06 15.79 -27.93
CA ILE A 9 2.47 17.20 -27.79
C ILE A 9 1.52 17.96 -26.85
N GLN A 10 0.27 17.52 -26.71
CA GLN A 10 -0.74 18.18 -25.87
C GLN A 10 -0.31 18.34 -24.40
N PRO A 11 0.29 17.33 -23.74
CA PRO A 11 0.77 17.48 -22.36
C PRO A 11 1.80 18.59 -22.16
N PHE A 12 2.63 18.88 -23.17
CA PHE A 12 3.67 19.92 -23.08
C PHE A 12 3.14 21.33 -23.26
N LYS A 13 2.03 21.52 -23.96
CA LYS A 13 1.40 22.85 -24.15
C LYS A 13 0.74 23.37 -22.87
N ASP A 14 0.29 22.46 -21.99
CA ASP A 14 -0.41 22.80 -20.76
C ASP A 14 0.52 22.93 -19.52
N ILE A 15 1.82 22.61 -19.67
CA ILE A 15 2.83 22.68 -18.60
C ILE A 15 2.83 24.03 -17.87
N PRO A 16 2.82 25.21 -18.53
CA PRO A 16 2.89 26.49 -17.82
C PRO A 16 1.70 26.78 -16.93
N LYS A 17 0.50 26.32 -17.32
CA LYS A 17 -0.73 26.49 -16.53
C LYS A 17 -0.74 25.55 -15.35
N THR A 18 -0.27 24.33 -15.55
CA THR A 18 -0.22 23.26 -14.55
C THR A 18 0.81 23.56 -13.46
N LEU A 19 1.98 24.10 -13.81
CA LEU A 19 3.03 24.48 -12.84
C LEU A 19 2.58 25.51 -11.81
N LYS A 20 1.75 26.50 -12.20
CA LYS A 20 1.24 27.51 -11.25
C LYS A 20 0.34 26.93 -10.15
N GLY A 21 -0.31 25.80 -10.41
CA GLY A 21 -1.20 25.10 -9.46
C GLY A 21 -0.54 23.97 -8.67
N PHE A 22 0.70 23.57 -9.00
CA PHE A 22 1.35 22.36 -8.52
C PHE A 22 1.24 22.11 -7.01
N PRO A 23 1.59 23.04 -6.10
CA PRO A 23 1.50 22.78 -4.67
C PRO A 23 0.05 22.60 -4.18
N LYS A 24 -0.90 23.38 -4.74
CA LYS A 24 -2.32 23.31 -4.37
C LYS A 24 -2.97 22.03 -4.87
N ASN A 25 -2.64 21.62 -6.09
CA ASN A 25 -3.20 20.41 -6.70
C ASN A 25 -2.72 19.14 -5.98
N ILE A 26 -1.44 19.09 -5.57
CA ILE A 26 -0.94 17.94 -4.77
C ILE A 26 -1.65 17.84 -3.42
N VAL A 27 -1.85 18.97 -2.74
CA VAL A 27 -2.55 18.99 -1.45
C VAL A 27 -4.02 18.57 -1.62
N HIS A 28 -4.68 19.03 -2.69
CA HIS A 28 -6.05 18.64 -3.03
C HIS A 28 -6.16 17.14 -3.33
N ILE A 29 -5.25 16.61 -4.16
CA ILE A 29 -5.17 15.18 -4.48
C ILE A 29 -5.01 14.31 -3.22
N TRP A 30 -4.29 14.81 -2.21
CA TRP A 30 -4.01 14.07 -0.98
C TRP A 30 -5.12 14.17 0.08
N LYS A 31 -5.74 15.34 0.23
CA LYS A 31 -6.67 15.63 1.34
C LYS A 31 -8.13 15.31 1.02
N ASP A 32 -8.53 15.46 -0.22
CA ASP A 32 -9.93 15.34 -0.55
C ASP A 32 -10.36 13.89 -0.76
N PRO A 33 -11.48 13.48 -0.16
CA PRO A 33 -12.03 12.15 -0.37
C PRO A 33 -12.39 11.96 -1.83
N VAL A 34 -12.22 10.75 -2.34
CA VAL A 34 -12.59 10.36 -3.69
C VAL A 34 -13.90 9.61 -3.65
N ASN A 35 -14.88 10.05 -4.44
CA ASN A 35 -16.24 9.50 -4.41
C ASN A 35 -16.51 8.46 -5.49
N ASN A 36 -15.75 8.46 -6.59
CA ASN A 36 -15.93 7.52 -7.69
C ASN A 36 -14.65 7.25 -8.48
N SER A 37 -14.67 6.19 -9.29
CA SER A 37 -13.54 5.77 -10.12
C SER A 37 -13.17 6.79 -11.21
N ALA A 38 -14.12 7.57 -11.71
CA ALA A 38 -13.90 8.60 -12.71
C ALA A 38 -13.07 9.76 -12.14
N GLU A 39 -13.32 10.15 -10.89
CA GLU A 39 -12.54 11.17 -10.19
C GLU A 39 -11.09 10.74 -9.97
N ILE A 40 -10.83 9.47 -9.60
CA ILE A 40 -9.47 8.94 -9.50
C ILE A 40 -8.78 9.02 -10.87
N LYS A 41 -9.49 8.66 -11.95
CA LYS A 41 -8.95 8.73 -13.31
C LYS A 41 -8.60 10.15 -13.71
N ALA A 42 -9.45 11.13 -13.37
CA ALA A 42 -9.18 12.55 -13.60
C ALA A 42 -7.93 13.03 -12.83
N ARG A 43 -7.84 12.72 -11.53
CA ARG A 43 -6.66 13.07 -10.71
C ARG A 43 -5.37 12.42 -11.20
N LYS A 44 -5.42 11.17 -11.70
CA LYS A 44 -4.25 10.55 -12.34
C LYS A 44 -3.83 11.32 -13.59
N ALA A 45 -4.79 11.74 -14.41
CA ALA A 45 -4.51 12.50 -15.63
C ALA A 45 -3.80 13.84 -15.32
N GLU A 46 -4.07 14.45 -14.16
CA GLU A 46 -3.39 15.65 -13.69
C GLU A 46 -1.94 15.42 -13.27
N ILE A 47 -1.58 14.22 -12.80
CA ILE A 47 -0.21 13.89 -12.35
C ILE A 47 0.72 13.54 -13.51
N TYR A 48 0.22 12.90 -14.57
CA TYR A 48 1.06 12.46 -15.68
C TYR A 48 1.89 13.58 -16.33
N PRO A 49 1.37 14.80 -16.60
CA PRO A 49 2.17 15.89 -17.15
C PRO A 49 3.36 16.26 -16.27
N TYR A 50 3.18 16.28 -14.93
CA TYR A 50 4.28 16.55 -14.00
C TYR A 50 5.32 15.44 -14.01
N MET A 51 4.89 14.19 -14.04
CA MET A 51 5.79 13.04 -14.12
C MET A 51 6.66 13.12 -15.39
N TYR A 52 6.05 13.38 -16.54
CA TYR A 52 6.81 13.53 -17.81
C TYR A 52 7.76 14.71 -17.77
N LEU A 53 7.36 15.85 -17.20
CA LEU A 53 8.21 17.01 -17.01
C LEU A 53 9.43 16.68 -16.15
N PHE A 54 9.24 16.07 -14.98
CA PHE A 54 10.32 15.72 -14.07
C PHE A 54 11.27 14.68 -14.67
N VAL A 55 10.74 13.68 -15.36
CA VAL A 55 11.55 12.67 -16.07
C VAL A 55 12.37 13.34 -17.19
N GLY A 56 11.74 14.20 -17.99
CA GLY A 56 12.43 14.91 -19.07
C GLY A 56 13.55 15.79 -18.55
N LEU A 57 13.30 16.59 -17.51
CA LEU A 57 14.32 17.44 -16.89
C LEU A 57 15.43 16.61 -16.25
N PHE A 58 15.10 15.54 -15.55
CA PHE A 58 16.10 14.63 -14.98
C PHE A 58 17.04 14.08 -16.05
N LEU A 59 16.51 13.61 -17.19
CA LEU A 59 17.31 13.10 -18.29
C LEU A 59 18.18 14.19 -18.93
N VAL A 60 17.65 15.40 -19.13
CA VAL A 60 18.42 16.53 -19.66
C VAL A 60 19.60 16.86 -18.73
N PHE A 61 19.37 16.96 -17.42
CA PHE A 61 20.44 17.24 -16.46
C PHE A 61 21.46 16.10 -16.38
N ALA A 62 21.02 14.84 -16.46
CA ALA A 62 21.94 13.69 -16.51
C ALA A 62 22.87 13.74 -17.74
N ILE A 63 22.33 14.07 -18.90
CA ILE A 63 23.13 14.24 -20.14
C ILE A 63 24.08 15.41 -20.00
N LEU A 64 23.63 16.54 -19.49
CA LEU A 64 24.48 17.74 -19.30
C LEU A 64 25.62 17.46 -18.30
N CYS A 65 25.40 16.70 -17.25
CA CYS A 65 26.47 16.28 -16.35
C CYS A 65 27.55 15.45 -17.04
N ALA A 66 27.17 14.62 -18.01
CA ALA A 66 28.11 13.79 -18.76
C ALA A 66 28.91 14.61 -19.78
N VAL A 67 28.32 15.68 -20.37
CA VAL A 67 28.94 16.50 -21.43
C VAL A 67 29.78 17.64 -20.86
N ILE A 68 29.41 18.20 -19.69
CA ILE A 68 30.05 19.40 -19.12
C ILE A 68 30.60 19.05 -17.71
N PRO A 69 31.79 18.42 -17.61
CA PRO A 69 32.37 18.02 -16.34
C PRO A 69 32.60 19.17 -15.35
N ALA A 70 32.96 20.37 -15.88
CA ALA A 70 33.21 21.55 -15.05
C ALA A 70 31.98 22.07 -14.29
N ALA A 71 30.76 21.79 -14.76
CA ALA A 71 29.52 22.18 -14.11
C ALA A 71 28.78 21.00 -13.43
N SER A 72 29.39 19.82 -13.39
CA SER A 72 28.75 18.56 -12.96
C SER A 72 28.18 18.65 -11.55
N THR A 73 28.83 19.31 -10.60
CA THR A 73 28.38 19.44 -9.21
C THR A 73 27.07 20.21 -9.11
N ILE A 74 26.93 21.33 -9.81
CA ILE A 74 25.71 22.15 -9.81
C ILE A 74 24.59 21.42 -10.55
N LEU A 75 24.89 20.84 -11.70
CA LEU A 75 23.93 20.08 -12.51
C LEU A 75 23.41 18.85 -11.78
N SER A 76 24.25 18.15 -10.98
CA SER A 76 23.83 16.99 -10.19
C SER A 76 22.82 17.37 -9.11
N ILE A 77 22.94 18.54 -8.47
CA ILE A 77 21.95 19.02 -7.49
C ILE A 77 20.58 19.15 -8.14
N PHE A 78 20.49 19.77 -9.32
CA PHE A 78 19.23 19.86 -10.06
C PHE A 78 18.71 18.48 -10.46
N GLY A 79 19.57 17.58 -10.90
CA GLY A 79 19.22 16.19 -11.20
C GLY A 79 18.59 15.47 -10.00
N VAL A 80 19.15 15.65 -8.80
CA VAL A 80 18.60 15.09 -7.57
C VAL A 80 17.21 15.69 -7.27
N VAL A 81 17.04 17.00 -7.37
CA VAL A 81 15.73 17.66 -7.12
C VAL A 81 14.65 17.13 -8.06
N PHE A 82 14.95 17.00 -9.36
CA PHE A 82 13.99 16.46 -10.33
C PHE A 82 13.76 14.96 -10.14
N GLY A 83 14.79 14.20 -9.74
CA GLY A 83 14.65 12.80 -9.34
C GLY A 83 13.66 12.62 -8.17
N PHE A 84 13.73 13.47 -7.15
CA PHE A 84 12.74 13.50 -6.08
C PHE A 84 11.32 13.79 -6.60
N GLY A 85 11.16 14.70 -7.55
CA GLY A 85 9.89 14.98 -8.20
C GLY A 85 9.28 13.73 -8.86
N VAL A 86 10.09 12.93 -9.55
CA VAL A 86 9.68 11.65 -10.14
C VAL A 86 9.22 10.68 -9.07
N VAL A 87 9.98 10.51 -7.98
CA VAL A 87 9.64 9.61 -6.87
C VAL A 87 8.29 9.98 -6.24
N ILE A 88 8.05 11.28 -6.02
CA ILE A 88 6.76 11.77 -5.48
C ILE A 88 5.62 11.42 -6.45
N CYS A 89 5.77 11.66 -7.75
CA CYS A 89 4.73 11.34 -8.73
C CYS A 89 4.43 9.83 -8.78
N VAL A 90 5.45 8.97 -8.76
CA VAL A 90 5.30 7.50 -8.74
C VAL A 90 4.59 7.05 -7.46
N PHE A 91 4.96 7.62 -6.31
CA PHE A 91 4.30 7.34 -5.04
C PHE A 91 2.80 7.69 -5.08
N LEU A 92 2.46 8.91 -5.54
CA LEU A 92 1.08 9.36 -5.68
C LEU A 92 0.27 8.44 -6.62
N LEU A 93 0.83 8.09 -7.79
CA LEU A 93 0.20 7.16 -8.72
C LEU A 93 -0.01 5.77 -8.10
N SER A 94 0.93 5.29 -7.30
CA SER A 94 0.82 4.01 -6.59
C SER A 94 -0.34 4.02 -5.58
N VAL A 95 -0.46 5.10 -4.79
CA VAL A 95 -1.56 5.29 -3.84
C VAL A 95 -2.91 5.33 -4.56
N MET A 96 -3.00 6.09 -5.66
CA MET A 96 -4.22 6.17 -6.49
C MET A 96 -4.57 4.82 -7.12
N ASN A 97 -3.58 4.02 -7.53
CA ASN A 97 -3.83 2.67 -8.06
C ASN A 97 -4.46 1.74 -7.01
N LYS A 98 -4.00 1.83 -5.75
CA LYS A 98 -4.61 1.08 -4.64
C LYS A 98 -6.06 1.53 -4.39
N ALA A 99 -6.30 2.84 -4.34
CA ALA A 99 -7.63 3.41 -4.19
C ALA A 99 -8.54 2.96 -5.35
N GLN A 100 -8.07 3.01 -6.59
CA GLN A 100 -8.85 2.59 -7.75
C GLN A 100 -9.24 1.11 -7.70
N ARG A 101 -8.35 0.21 -7.25
CA ARG A 101 -8.69 -1.21 -7.07
C ARG A 101 -9.81 -1.38 -6.05
N LYS A 102 -9.72 -0.71 -4.89
CA LYS A 102 -10.75 -0.74 -3.85
C LYS A 102 -12.09 -0.19 -4.36
N PHE A 103 -12.08 0.88 -5.16
CA PHE A 103 -13.30 1.37 -5.82
C PHE A 103 -13.86 0.38 -6.82
N SER A 104 -13.00 -0.23 -7.64
CA SER A 104 -13.44 -1.27 -8.57
C SER A 104 -14.20 -2.39 -7.87
N ASP A 105 -13.79 -2.76 -6.65
CA ASP A 105 -14.48 -3.80 -5.86
C ASP A 105 -15.83 -3.32 -5.32
N LEU A 106 -15.93 -2.07 -4.90
CA LEU A 106 -17.13 -1.51 -4.27
C LEU A 106 -18.06 -0.75 -5.23
N GLU A 107 -17.74 -0.64 -6.50
CA GLU A 107 -18.59 0.02 -7.51
C GLU A 107 -19.54 -1.00 -8.18
N CYS A 108 -20.82 -0.67 -8.23
CA CYS A 108 -21.81 -1.50 -8.93
C CYS A 108 -21.51 -1.53 -10.44
N PRO A 109 -21.45 -2.72 -11.07
CA PRO A 109 -21.17 -2.81 -12.51
C PRO A 109 -22.24 -2.17 -13.37
N ASN A 110 -23.49 -2.11 -12.90
CA ASN A 110 -24.64 -1.60 -13.64
C ASN A 110 -24.83 -0.08 -13.45
N CYS A 111 -25.10 0.38 -12.22
CA CYS A 111 -25.43 1.79 -11.97
C CYS A 111 -24.25 2.67 -11.56
N LYS A 112 -23.05 2.11 -11.47
CA LYS A 112 -21.80 2.80 -11.08
C LYS A 112 -21.81 3.46 -9.70
N GLU A 113 -22.85 3.22 -8.91
CA GLU A 113 -22.92 3.67 -7.52
C GLU A 113 -22.06 2.81 -6.61
N ARG A 114 -21.58 3.41 -5.53
CA ARG A 114 -20.83 2.68 -4.50
C ARG A 114 -21.76 1.74 -3.75
N ILE A 115 -21.38 0.47 -3.67
CA ILE A 115 -22.11 -0.53 -2.89
C ILE A 115 -21.78 -0.29 -1.41
N ALA A 116 -22.79 -0.03 -0.60
CA ALA A 116 -22.69 0.08 0.85
C ALA A 116 -22.79 -1.30 1.51
N TYR A 117 -22.25 -1.43 2.72
CA TYR A 117 -22.41 -2.65 3.50
C TYR A 117 -23.91 -2.88 3.80
N SER A 118 -24.37 -4.09 3.53
CA SER A 118 -25.70 -4.59 3.91
C SER A 118 -25.56 -5.80 4.82
N PRO A 119 -26.52 -6.08 5.75
CA PRO A 119 -26.54 -7.31 6.53
C PRO A 119 -26.56 -8.59 5.69
N ASP A 120 -27.06 -8.50 4.45
CA ASP A 120 -27.17 -9.61 3.50
C ASP A 120 -25.87 -9.90 2.74
N VAL A 121 -24.75 -9.28 3.15
CA VAL A 121 -23.43 -9.60 2.58
C VAL A 121 -23.04 -11.02 2.98
N ASN A 122 -22.85 -11.88 1.95
CA ASN A 122 -22.32 -13.23 2.17
C ASN A 122 -20.80 -13.20 2.14
N ILE A 123 -20.17 -13.85 3.13
CA ILE A 123 -18.71 -13.90 3.30
C ILE A 123 -18.30 -15.36 3.36
N GLU A 124 -17.61 -15.85 2.34
CA GLU A 124 -17.08 -17.19 2.26
C GLU A 124 -15.54 -17.14 2.36
N VAL A 125 -14.98 -17.88 3.30
CA VAL A 125 -13.51 -18.02 3.40
C VAL A 125 -13.04 -19.00 2.32
N SER A 126 -12.27 -18.48 1.37
CA SER A 126 -11.71 -19.27 0.27
C SER A 126 -10.34 -19.88 0.62
N ASN A 127 -9.55 -19.20 1.43
CA ASN A 127 -8.25 -19.68 1.89
C ASN A 127 -7.86 -19.01 3.21
N LYS A 128 -7.15 -19.78 4.06
CA LYS A 128 -6.56 -19.32 5.30
C LYS A 128 -5.10 -19.78 5.34
N SER A 129 -4.18 -18.88 5.54
CA SER A 129 -2.73 -19.15 5.52
C SER A 129 -2.03 -18.38 6.62
N PHE A 130 -1.05 -19.03 7.25
CA PHE A 130 -0.21 -18.40 8.26
C PHE A 130 1.22 -18.24 7.73
N TYR A 131 1.72 -17.02 7.68
CA TYR A 131 3.05 -16.68 7.19
C TYR A 131 3.95 -16.26 8.32
N VAL A 132 5.18 -16.77 8.33
CA VAL A 132 6.21 -16.40 9.31
C VAL A 132 7.39 -15.77 8.59
N THR A 133 7.88 -14.67 9.13
CA THR A 133 9.09 -13.98 8.69
C THR A 133 10.10 -13.91 9.83
N LYS A 134 11.37 -14.12 9.52
CA LYS A 134 12.48 -14.10 10.48
C LYS A 134 13.43 -12.97 10.11
N GLU A 135 13.79 -12.16 11.09
CA GLU A 135 14.77 -11.10 10.93
C GLU A 135 15.82 -11.19 12.03
N SER A 136 17.08 -11.01 11.64
CA SER A 136 18.19 -10.85 12.56
C SER A 136 19.00 -9.62 12.17
N ARG A 137 19.26 -8.73 13.12
CA ARG A 137 20.01 -7.50 12.88
C ARG A 137 21.12 -7.37 13.93
N ALA A 138 22.32 -7.00 13.49
CA ALA A 138 23.39 -6.66 14.41
C ALA A 138 23.02 -5.41 15.22
N MET A 139 23.34 -5.40 16.51
CA MET A 139 23.16 -4.20 17.33
C MET A 139 24.24 -3.17 16.98
N SER A 140 23.83 -1.92 16.83
CA SER A 140 24.75 -0.81 16.64
C SER A 140 25.71 -0.70 17.85
N GLY A 141 27.01 -0.71 17.57
CA GLY A 141 28.07 -0.61 18.60
C GLY A 141 28.50 -1.92 19.26
N SER A 142 27.96 -3.08 18.87
CA SER A 142 28.38 -4.40 19.36
C SER A 142 28.65 -5.36 18.20
N GLN A 143 29.85 -5.96 18.18
CA GLN A 143 30.22 -6.95 17.16
C GLN A 143 29.62 -8.35 17.41
N SER A 144 29.11 -8.63 18.61
CA SER A 144 28.64 -9.95 19.02
C SER A 144 27.16 -10.02 19.43
N ALA A 145 26.46 -8.89 19.55
CA ALA A 145 25.06 -8.84 19.98
C ALA A 145 24.12 -8.59 18.80
N MET A 146 23.04 -9.35 18.76
CA MET A 146 22.01 -9.29 17.72
C MET A 146 20.64 -9.01 18.33
N VAL A 147 19.79 -8.43 17.49
CA VAL A 147 18.34 -8.34 17.70
C VAL A 147 17.70 -9.41 16.85
N LEU A 148 16.91 -10.27 17.47
CA LEU A 148 16.12 -11.30 16.80
C LEU A 148 14.64 -10.93 16.82
N THR A 149 13.98 -11.02 15.69
CA THR A 149 12.56 -10.80 15.55
C THR A 149 11.96 -11.90 14.68
N VAL A 150 10.91 -12.54 15.15
CA VAL A 150 10.10 -13.45 14.35
C VAL A 150 8.67 -12.94 14.39
N SER A 151 8.13 -12.67 13.21
CA SER A 151 6.77 -12.15 13.04
C SER A 151 5.92 -13.15 12.28
N GLY A 152 4.69 -13.37 12.75
CA GLY A 152 3.68 -14.20 12.10
C GLY A 152 2.44 -13.39 11.72
N LYS A 153 1.82 -13.75 10.60
CA LYS A 153 0.56 -13.13 10.15
C LYS A 153 -0.38 -14.19 9.62
N GLU A 154 -1.59 -14.21 10.17
CA GLU A 154 -2.69 -14.98 9.59
C GLU A 154 -3.37 -14.13 8.51
N ILE A 155 -3.40 -14.67 7.31
CA ILE A 155 -4.00 -14.04 6.15
C ILE A 155 -5.20 -14.89 5.71
N VAL A 156 -6.37 -14.27 5.68
CA VAL A 156 -7.62 -14.88 5.26
C VAL A 156 -8.04 -14.27 3.93
N LYS A 157 -8.17 -15.10 2.90
CA LYS A 157 -8.75 -14.72 1.61
C LYS A 157 -10.24 -15.03 1.65
N ALA A 158 -11.07 -13.98 1.55
CA ALA A 158 -12.51 -14.10 1.60
C ALA A 158 -13.14 -13.68 0.27
N LYS A 159 -14.11 -14.46 -0.17
CA LYS A 159 -15.01 -14.16 -1.29
C LYS A 159 -16.24 -13.47 -0.72
N ILE A 160 -16.47 -12.23 -1.15
CA ILE A 160 -17.53 -11.37 -0.63
C ILE A 160 -18.57 -11.18 -1.73
N THR A 161 -19.81 -11.60 -1.47
CA THR A 161 -20.95 -11.38 -2.36
C THR A 161 -21.87 -10.34 -1.75
N CYS A 162 -22.12 -9.26 -2.46
CA CYS A 162 -22.93 -8.13 -2.01
C CYS A 162 -23.94 -7.71 -3.08
N LYS A 163 -25.00 -7.05 -2.65
CA LYS A 163 -26.10 -6.60 -3.50
C LYS A 163 -26.17 -5.07 -3.51
N CYS A 164 -26.27 -4.50 -4.71
CA CYS A 164 -26.44 -3.06 -4.84
C CYS A 164 -27.84 -2.65 -4.36
N GLN A 165 -27.90 -1.75 -3.39
CA GLN A 165 -29.18 -1.27 -2.83
C GLN A 165 -30.02 -0.48 -3.84
N LYS A 166 -29.39 0.14 -4.86
CA LYS A 166 -30.07 0.97 -5.86
C LYS A 166 -30.70 0.16 -6.99
N CYS A 167 -30.00 -0.85 -7.50
CA CYS A 167 -30.45 -1.60 -8.69
C CYS A 167 -30.56 -3.11 -8.48
N GLY A 168 -30.28 -3.63 -7.29
CA GLY A 168 -30.37 -5.04 -6.96
C GLY A 168 -29.30 -5.94 -7.59
N THR A 169 -28.40 -5.40 -8.40
CA THR A 169 -27.34 -6.18 -9.06
C THR A 169 -26.40 -6.79 -8.03
N GLU A 170 -26.17 -8.08 -8.12
CA GLU A 170 -25.20 -8.79 -7.29
C GLU A 170 -23.78 -8.62 -7.83
N LYS A 171 -22.83 -8.49 -6.91
CA LYS A 171 -21.42 -8.43 -7.21
C LYS A 171 -20.64 -9.30 -6.23
N THR A 172 -19.70 -10.05 -6.79
CA THR A 172 -18.77 -10.87 -6.02
C THR A 172 -17.34 -10.41 -6.29
N PHE A 173 -16.55 -10.27 -5.24
CA PHE A 173 -15.12 -9.97 -5.33
C PHE A 173 -14.36 -10.72 -4.23
N GLU A 174 -13.05 -10.86 -4.42
CA GLU A 174 -12.17 -11.49 -3.42
C GLU A 174 -11.30 -10.42 -2.76
N GLN A 175 -11.21 -10.49 -1.43
CA GLN A 175 -10.37 -9.60 -0.64
C GLN A 175 -9.58 -10.39 0.39
N THR A 176 -8.39 -9.88 0.68
CA THR A 176 -7.48 -10.48 1.65
C THR A 176 -7.45 -9.64 2.92
N PHE A 177 -7.61 -10.30 4.07
CA PHE A 177 -7.60 -9.68 5.39
C PHE A 177 -6.53 -10.30 6.26
N THR A 178 -5.89 -9.47 7.09
CA THR A 178 -5.00 -9.95 8.16
C THR A 178 -5.81 -9.99 9.45
N THR A 179 -6.03 -11.18 9.98
CA THR A 179 -6.86 -11.43 11.16
C THR A 179 -6.05 -11.51 12.45
N VAL A 180 -4.81 -12.03 12.36
CA VAL A 180 -3.89 -12.12 13.48
C VAL A 180 -2.51 -11.63 13.05
N GLU A 181 -1.87 -10.84 13.90
CA GLU A 181 -0.44 -10.53 13.81
C GLU A 181 0.21 -10.95 15.13
N CYS A 182 1.31 -11.68 15.05
CA CYS A 182 2.07 -12.08 16.22
C CYS A 182 3.56 -11.82 16.02
N GLU A 183 4.25 -11.54 17.13
CA GLU A 183 5.66 -11.21 17.12
C GLU A 183 6.34 -11.74 18.36
N ARG A 184 7.51 -12.35 18.20
CA ARG A 184 8.45 -12.63 19.27
C ARG A 184 9.75 -11.92 19.01
N PHE A 185 10.23 -11.20 20.00
CA PHE A 185 11.35 -10.29 19.90
C PHE A 185 12.30 -10.47 21.08
N GLN A 186 13.63 -10.45 20.82
CA GLN A 186 14.65 -10.47 21.85
C GLN A 186 15.87 -9.67 21.42
N ASN A 187 16.35 -8.83 22.34
CA ASN A 187 17.59 -8.06 22.22
C ASN A 187 18.77 -8.80 22.86
N ASN A 188 19.97 -8.33 22.58
CA ASN A 188 21.23 -8.78 23.19
C ASN A 188 21.47 -10.29 23.09
N VAL A 189 21.08 -10.90 21.97
CA VAL A 189 21.37 -12.31 21.70
C VAL A 189 22.78 -12.44 21.17
N HIS A 190 23.56 -13.32 21.78
CA HIS A 190 24.89 -13.62 21.26
C HIS A 190 24.82 -14.31 19.90
N TYR A 191 25.65 -13.93 18.95
CA TYR A 191 25.63 -14.40 17.57
C TYR A 191 25.60 -15.93 17.45
N THR A 192 26.35 -16.65 18.27
CA THR A 192 26.46 -18.12 18.27
C THR A 192 25.11 -18.81 18.56
N ASN A 193 24.21 -18.17 19.30
CA ASN A 193 22.93 -18.72 19.71
C ASN A 193 21.77 -18.26 18.81
N SER A 194 22.04 -17.36 17.87
CA SER A 194 21.01 -16.70 17.09
C SER A 194 20.17 -17.66 16.23
N ALA A 195 20.81 -18.63 15.57
CA ALA A 195 20.12 -19.59 14.72
C ALA A 195 19.17 -20.51 15.50
N THR A 196 19.61 -21.03 16.63
CA THR A 196 18.82 -21.91 17.51
C THR A 196 17.62 -21.15 18.09
N LEU A 197 17.84 -19.91 18.55
CA LEU A 197 16.77 -19.08 19.09
C LEU A 197 15.76 -18.64 18.02
N LEU A 198 16.20 -18.33 16.80
CA LEU A 198 15.29 -18.04 15.70
C LEU A 198 14.40 -19.22 15.35
N ALA A 199 14.95 -20.46 15.36
CA ALA A 199 14.17 -21.66 15.12
C ALA A 199 13.12 -21.89 16.24
N GLN A 200 13.52 -21.68 17.49
CA GLN A 200 12.62 -21.77 18.63
C GLN A 200 11.51 -20.71 18.56
N PHE A 201 11.86 -19.45 18.25
CA PHE A 201 10.89 -18.36 18.11
C PHE A 201 9.92 -18.61 16.98
N GLU A 202 10.36 -19.20 15.86
CA GLU A 202 9.47 -19.60 14.79
C GLU A 202 8.44 -20.63 15.24
N GLN A 203 8.88 -21.66 15.98
CA GLN A 203 7.98 -22.68 16.52
C GLN A 203 6.94 -22.06 17.48
N ASP A 204 7.39 -21.18 18.38
CA ASP A 204 6.50 -20.49 19.31
C ASP A 204 5.50 -19.59 18.59
N VAL A 205 5.95 -18.82 17.60
CA VAL A 205 5.08 -17.93 16.81
C VAL A 205 4.06 -18.73 16.00
N ARG A 206 4.45 -19.90 15.44
CA ARG A 206 3.51 -20.79 14.73
C ARG A 206 2.49 -21.37 15.70
N ALA A 207 2.93 -21.98 16.79
CA ALA A 207 2.03 -22.62 17.77
C ALA A 207 0.99 -21.65 18.32
N GLU A 208 1.44 -20.47 18.77
CA GLU A 208 0.55 -19.46 19.36
C GLU A 208 -0.29 -18.71 18.31
N GLY A 209 0.23 -18.52 17.09
CA GLY A 209 -0.46 -17.80 16.02
C GLY A 209 -1.47 -18.63 15.25
N GLU A 210 -1.22 -19.95 15.03
CA GLU A 210 -2.11 -20.86 14.32
C GLU A 210 -3.27 -21.33 15.22
N GLU A 211 -3.04 -21.52 16.52
CA GLU A 211 -4.08 -21.90 17.48
C GLU A 211 -5.10 -20.78 17.71
N GLY A 212 -4.75 -19.55 17.35
CA GLY A 212 -5.59 -18.38 17.48
C GLY A 212 -5.86 -18.00 18.93
N PHE A 213 -5.33 -16.91 19.40
CA PHE A 213 -5.45 -16.43 20.78
C PHE A 213 -6.87 -15.93 21.06
N GLU A 214 -7.87 -16.81 21.17
CA GLU A 214 -9.27 -16.60 21.56
C GLU A 214 -9.86 -15.19 21.31
N GLY A 215 -9.49 -14.52 20.19
CA GLY A 215 -9.96 -13.19 19.83
C GLY A 215 -9.43 -12.04 20.70
N LYS A 216 -8.40 -12.25 21.51
CA LYS A 216 -7.81 -11.23 22.38
C LYS A 216 -6.40 -10.87 21.94
N SER A 217 -6.02 -9.61 22.16
CA SER A 217 -4.63 -9.19 22.01
C SER A 217 -3.90 -9.27 23.34
N GLY A 218 -2.64 -9.70 23.32
CA GLY A 218 -1.84 -9.85 24.55
C GLY A 218 -0.50 -10.51 24.31
N THR A 219 0.20 -10.83 25.39
CA THR A 219 1.47 -11.57 25.36
C THR A 219 1.27 -12.95 26.00
N THR A 220 1.66 -13.99 25.30
CA THR A 220 1.52 -15.38 25.77
C THR A 220 2.62 -15.73 26.78
N ALA A 221 2.46 -16.88 27.46
CA ALA A 221 3.48 -17.40 28.38
C ALA A 221 4.83 -17.66 27.70
N ARG A 222 4.83 -17.94 26.39
CA ARG A 222 6.04 -18.11 25.57
C ARG A 222 6.66 -16.78 25.12
N GLY A 223 6.12 -15.61 25.54
CA GLY A 223 6.61 -14.30 25.20
C GLY A 223 6.26 -13.88 23.77
N VAL A 224 5.30 -14.50 23.12
CA VAL A 224 4.78 -14.09 21.83
C VAL A 224 3.71 -13.01 22.05
N LYS A 225 3.93 -11.84 21.47
CA LYS A 225 2.97 -10.74 21.46
C LYS A 225 1.98 -10.95 20.32
N ILE A 226 0.70 -11.08 20.64
CA ILE A 226 -0.38 -11.29 19.68
C ILE A 226 -1.24 -10.04 19.59
N LYS A 227 -1.52 -9.62 18.38
CA LYS A 227 -2.47 -8.58 18.04
C LYS A 227 -3.58 -9.19 17.18
N TYR A 228 -4.74 -9.30 17.78
CA TYR A 228 -5.95 -9.76 17.10
C TYR A 228 -6.65 -8.58 16.45
N ASN A 229 -6.73 -8.57 15.13
CA ASN A 229 -7.16 -7.38 14.37
C ASN A 229 -8.69 -7.21 14.28
N ARG A 230 -9.50 -8.10 14.74
CA ARG A 230 -10.97 -8.18 14.69
C ARG A 230 -11.41 -9.46 14.00
N ASN A 231 -12.67 -9.84 14.23
CA ASN A 231 -13.25 -10.93 13.46
C ASN A 231 -13.43 -10.52 11.98
N LEU A 232 -13.48 -11.49 11.09
CA LEU A 232 -13.56 -11.28 9.64
C LEU A 232 -14.76 -10.40 9.26
N LYS A 233 -15.93 -10.57 9.90
CA LYS A 233 -17.11 -9.75 9.63
C LYS A 233 -16.86 -8.27 9.93
N SER A 234 -16.20 -7.97 11.04
CA SER A 234 -15.84 -6.58 11.40
C SER A 234 -14.82 -5.97 10.42
N LEU A 235 -13.88 -6.77 9.91
CA LEU A 235 -12.93 -6.33 8.88
C LEU A 235 -13.64 -6.03 7.56
N VAL A 236 -14.60 -6.86 7.16
CA VAL A 236 -15.41 -6.64 5.97
C VAL A 236 -16.28 -5.40 6.13
N ILE A 237 -16.95 -5.21 7.27
CA ILE A 237 -17.71 -3.97 7.55
C ILE A 237 -16.79 -2.74 7.42
N GLY A 238 -15.59 -2.80 8.00
CA GLY A 238 -14.60 -1.74 7.87
C GLY A 238 -14.14 -1.49 6.44
N TYR A 239 -14.06 -2.54 5.61
CA TYR A 239 -13.74 -2.41 4.19
C TYR A 239 -14.78 -1.63 3.41
N PHE A 240 -16.08 -1.86 3.68
CA PHE A 240 -17.17 -1.10 3.07
C PHE A 240 -17.31 0.31 3.63
N GLY A 241 -17.11 0.48 4.96
CA GLY A 241 -17.40 1.72 5.68
C GLY A 241 -16.31 2.78 5.64
N ASN A 242 -15.05 2.39 5.38
CA ASN A 242 -13.97 3.37 5.32
C ASN A 242 -14.16 4.27 4.10
N GLU A 243 -14.29 5.56 4.34
CA GLU A 243 -14.05 6.56 3.30
C GLU A 243 -12.72 6.25 2.63
N ILE A 244 -12.71 6.25 1.29
CA ILE A 244 -11.47 6.00 0.56
C ILE A 244 -10.68 7.29 0.61
N GLN A 245 -10.05 7.54 1.77
CA GLN A 245 -9.03 8.56 1.89
C GLN A 245 -7.75 8.01 1.27
N MET A 246 -7.10 8.80 0.45
CA MET A 246 -5.77 8.50 -0.10
C MET A 246 -4.70 8.78 0.98
N ARG A 247 -4.81 8.13 2.15
CA ARG A 247 -3.82 8.15 3.22
C ARG A 247 -3.00 6.89 3.25
#